data_87c20b91d8dcc43680b83d747ad35c76
#
_entry.id   87c20b91d8dcc43680b83d747ad35c76
#
_cell.length_a   1.000
_cell.length_b   1.000
_cell.length_c   1.000
_cell.angle_alpha   90.00
_cell.angle_beta   90.00
_cell.angle_gamma   90.00
#
_symmetry.space_group_name_H-M   'P 1'
#
loop_
_entity.id
_entity.type
_entity.pdbx_description
1 polymer ?
#
loop_
_entity_poly.entity_id
_entity_poly.type
_entity_poly.pdbx_seq_one_letter_code
_entity_poly.pdbx_strand_id
1 'polypeptide(L)'
;MVGFKHTIWTHLLMMVTGTAIDQNNTNSPYTCYGYGDLSDQSFGNSKAMGGIAFGLRDGAQINPTNPASYTAIDSLTFLFEGGVSLQNMNISGGGLKLNAKNASFDYLAMQFRLAPWMAMSVGLLPYSNVGYTVSDSQTTDNGLAYSRSFTGDGGLHQMYVGAGVKVLKNLSVGVNASYFWGDITRTRGMFYPGTSSYDSYQ
;
A
#
# COMPACT_ATOMS: atom_id res chain seq x y z
N MET A 1 7.38 37.81 -15.92
CA MET A 1 8.08 36.51 -15.74
C MET A 1 7.63 35.73 -14.48
N VAL A 2 6.75 36.26 -13.66
CA VAL A 2 6.27 35.62 -12.41
C VAL A 2 5.11 34.63 -12.68
N GLY A 3 4.29 34.86 -13.71
CA GLY A 3 3.13 34.02 -14.01
C GLY A 3 3.41 32.59 -14.48
N PHE A 4 4.54 32.36 -15.14
CA PHE A 4 4.87 31.05 -15.71
C PHE A 4 5.25 30.00 -14.63
N LYS A 5 5.84 30.43 -13.53
CA LYS A 5 6.21 29.54 -12.41
C LYS A 5 4.98 29.05 -11.65
N HIS A 6 3.99 29.91 -11.42
CA HIS A 6 2.75 29.51 -10.74
C HIS A 6 1.92 28.54 -11.57
N THR A 7 1.89 28.70 -12.89
CA THR A 7 1.17 27.80 -13.80
C THR A 7 1.78 26.40 -13.80
N ILE A 8 3.08 26.26 -13.75
CA ILE A 8 3.76 24.94 -13.66
C ILE A 8 3.44 24.26 -12.34
N TRP A 9 3.46 24.98 -11.23
CA TRP A 9 3.15 24.44 -9.91
C TRP A 9 1.67 24.00 -9.77
N THR A 10 0.75 24.78 -10.35
CA THR A 10 -0.69 24.40 -10.37
C THR A 10 -0.96 23.18 -11.24
N HIS A 11 -0.28 23.03 -12.39
CA HIS A 11 -0.41 21.84 -13.24
C HIS A 11 0.25 20.60 -12.60
N LEU A 12 1.36 20.76 -11.91
CA LEU A 12 2.00 19.69 -11.16
C LEU A 12 1.12 19.24 -9.98
N LEU A 13 0.48 20.19 -9.29
CA LEU A 13 -0.46 19.89 -8.20
C LEU A 13 -1.75 19.23 -8.74
N MET A 14 -2.26 19.66 -9.89
CA MET A 14 -3.42 19.01 -10.54
C MET A 14 -3.12 17.61 -11.06
N MET A 15 -1.88 17.33 -11.50
CA MET A 15 -1.51 15.95 -11.84
C MET A 15 -1.47 15.01 -10.63
N VAL A 16 -1.21 15.54 -9.43
CA VAL A 16 -1.23 14.72 -8.19
C VAL A 16 -2.66 14.48 -7.68
N THR A 17 -3.60 15.37 -8.02
CA THR A 17 -5.04 15.18 -7.66
C THR A 17 -5.84 14.42 -8.72
N GLY A 18 -5.19 14.07 -9.86
CA GLY A 18 -5.79 13.29 -10.93
C GLY A 18 -6.04 11.85 -10.48
N THR A 19 -7.28 11.58 -10.12
CA THR A 19 -7.89 10.26 -9.97
C THR A 19 -7.00 9.24 -9.22
N ALA A 20 -7.14 9.21 -7.91
CA ALA A 20 -7.02 7.94 -7.22
C ALA A 20 -8.11 7.03 -7.80
N ILE A 21 -7.82 6.40 -8.93
CA ILE A 21 -8.57 5.25 -9.39
C ILE A 21 -8.28 4.24 -8.30
N ASP A 22 -9.28 3.85 -7.57
CA ASP A 22 -9.26 2.70 -6.66
C ASP A 22 -8.91 1.48 -7.53
N GLN A 23 -7.63 1.32 -7.80
CA GLN A 23 -7.15 0.13 -8.49
C GLN A 23 -7.07 -0.95 -7.45
N ASN A 24 -8.02 -1.85 -7.54
CA ASN A 24 -7.97 -3.11 -6.83
C ASN A 24 -6.62 -3.81 -7.11
N ASN A 25 -5.68 -3.66 -6.19
CA ASN A 25 -4.31 -4.15 -6.33
C ASN A 25 -4.14 -5.62 -5.95
N THR A 26 -5.22 -6.28 -5.55
CA THR A 26 -5.22 -7.70 -5.19
C THR A 26 -6.50 -8.37 -5.68
N ASN A 27 -6.40 -9.64 -6.05
CA ASN A 27 -7.52 -10.48 -6.47
C ASN A 27 -7.60 -11.73 -5.58
N SER A 28 -7.28 -11.58 -4.30
CA SER A 28 -7.22 -12.68 -3.35
C SER A 28 -8.49 -12.76 -2.51
N PRO A 29 -9.23 -13.87 -2.51
CA PRO A 29 -10.40 -14.05 -1.65
C PRO A 29 -10.04 -14.00 -0.16
N TYR A 30 -8.77 -14.21 0.20
CA TYR A 30 -8.31 -14.14 1.60
C TYR A 30 -8.33 -12.72 2.15
N THR A 31 -8.41 -11.69 1.29
CA THR A 31 -8.52 -10.28 1.72
C THR A 31 -9.89 -9.92 2.29
N CYS A 32 -10.84 -10.87 2.33
CA CYS A 32 -12.14 -10.67 2.97
C CYS A 32 -12.06 -10.54 4.51
N TYR A 33 -10.93 -10.91 5.12
CA TYR A 33 -10.74 -10.86 6.57
C TYR A 33 -9.88 -9.67 7.01
N GLY A 34 -10.23 -9.10 8.17
CA GLY A 34 -9.45 -8.05 8.82
C GLY A 34 -9.24 -6.80 7.95
N TYR A 35 -8.01 -6.36 7.85
CA TYR A 35 -7.59 -5.23 7.00
C TYR A 35 -7.21 -5.65 5.58
N GLY A 36 -7.42 -6.91 5.19
CA GLY A 36 -7.00 -7.44 3.91
C GLY A 36 -5.55 -7.93 3.92
N ASP A 37 -4.91 -7.84 2.76
CA ASP A 37 -3.53 -8.26 2.56
C ASP A 37 -2.58 -7.14 2.95
N LEU A 38 -1.69 -7.40 3.92
CA LEU A 38 -0.74 -6.39 4.41
C LEU A 38 0.38 -6.19 3.39
N SER A 39 0.65 -4.94 3.08
CA SER A 39 1.73 -4.59 2.16
C SER A 39 3.09 -4.74 2.81
N ASP A 40 4.09 -5.13 2.01
CA ASP A 40 5.48 -5.18 2.46
C ASP A 40 5.98 -3.77 2.78
N GLN A 41 6.50 -3.60 3.99
CA GLN A 41 7.00 -2.32 4.52
C GLN A 41 8.49 -2.11 4.24
N SER A 42 9.13 -3.01 3.49
CA SER A 42 10.54 -2.90 3.12
C SER A 42 10.74 -2.18 1.80
N PHE A 43 11.84 -1.45 1.67
CA PHE A 43 12.18 -0.63 0.51
C PHE A 43 13.36 -1.19 -0.27
N GLY A 44 13.45 -0.86 -1.55
CA GLY A 44 14.62 -1.07 -2.40
C GLY A 44 15.27 -2.45 -2.28
N ASN A 45 16.53 -2.45 -1.92
CA ASN A 45 17.33 -3.67 -1.76
C ASN A 45 16.80 -4.60 -0.67
N SER A 46 16.22 -4.06 0.42
CA SER A 46 15.64 -4.85 1.49
C SER A 46 14.48 -5.71 0.99
N LYS A 47 13.63 -5.16 0.12
CA LYS A 47 12.53 -5.89 -0.51
C LYS A 47 13.05 -7.01 -1.41
N ALA A 48 14.10 -6.76 -2.19
CA ALA A 48 14.74 -7.77 -3.03
C ALA A 48 15.40 -8.91 -2.24
N MET A 49 15.77 -8.66 -0.98
CA MET A 49 16.34 -9.64 -0.05
C MET A 49 15.30 -10.32 0.85
N GLY A 50 14.01 -10.28 0.48
CA GLY A 50 12.93 -10.91 1.24
C GLY A 50 12.50 -10.12 2.48
N GLY A 51 12.65 -8.79 2.48
CA GLY A 51 12.18 -7.94 3.56
C GLY A 51 13.15 -7.81 4.75
N ILE A 52 14.41 -8.17 4.59
CA ILE A 52 15.43 -8.01 5.64
C ILE A 52 15.67 -6.52 5.88
N ALA A 53 15.19 -6.00 7.00
CA ALA A 53 15.25 -4.59 7.31
C ALA A 53 15.66 -4.26 8.75
N PHE A 54 15.26 -5.05 9.75
CA PHE A 54 15.44 -4.73 11.17
C PHE A 54 16.90 -4.52 11.60
N GLY A 55 17.81 -5.38 11.14
CA GLY A 55 19.24 -5.27 11.44
C GLY A 55 20.05 -4.49 10.43
N LEU A 56 19.43 -4.07 9.33
CA LEU A 56 20.13 -3.42 8.24
C LEU A 56 20.39 -1.95 8.57
N ARG A 57 21.66 -1.54 8.48
CA ARG A 57 22.08 -0.17 8.61
C ARG A 57 22.95 0.22 7.42
N ASP A 58 22.37 0.95 6.49
CA ASP A 58 23.01 1.40 5.26
C ASP A 58 22.74 2.90 5.07
N GLY A 59 23.75 3.66 4.65
CA GLY A 59 23.62 5.08 4.38
C GLY A 59 23.13 5.40 2.97
N ALA A 60 23.02 4.39 2.10
CA ALA A 60 22.62 4.55 0.71
C ALA A 60 21.13 4.19 0.43
N GLN A 61 20.39 3.73 1.43
CA GLN A 61 18.98 3.37 1.31
C GLN A 61 18.16 3.82 2.51
N ILE A 62 16.87 4.04 2.28
CA ILE A 62 15.91 4.39 3.33
C ILE A 62 15.36 3.11 3.95
N ASN A 63 15.46 2.99 5.27
CA ASN A 63 14.93 1.83 6.00
C ASN A 63 13.93 2.25 7.09
N PRO A 64 12.62 2.33 6.76
CA PRO A 64 11.61 2.74 7.72
C PRO A 64 11.39 1.74 8.85
N THR A 65 11.75 0.49 8.64
CA THR A 65 11.61 -0.57 9.66
C THR A 65 12.63 -0.42 10.79
N ASN A 66 13.78 0.21 10.51
CA ASN A 66 14.80 0.51 11.51
C ASN A 66 15.12 2.02 11.50
N PRO A 67 14.38 2.86 12.21
CA PRO A 67 14.60 4.31 12.20
C PRO A 67 15.96 4.74 12.78
N ALA A 68 16.63 3.89 13.59
CA ALA A 68 18.00 4.16 14.04
C ALA A 68 19.00 4.18 12.87
N SER A 69 18.69 3.50 11.74
CA SER A 69 19.51 3.46 10.54
C SER A 69 19.59 4.80 9.81
N TYR A 70 18.63 5.71 10.02
CA TYR A 70 18.63 7.03 9.37
C TYR A 70 19.91 7.81 9.67
N THR A 71 20.49 7.60 10.83
CA THR A 71 21.78 8.24 11.20
C THR A 71 23.00 7.71 10.44
N ALA A 72 22.84 6.68 9.61
CA ALA A 72 23.90 6.16 8.74
C ALA A 72 24.12 7.01 7.48
N ILE A 73 23.14 7.84 7.09
CA ILE A 73 23.25 8.71 5.93
C ILE A 73 24.47 9.64 6.03
N ASP A 74 25.16 9.82 4.92
CA ASP A 74 26.34 10.69 4.85
C ASP A 74 26.00 12.18 4.98
N SER A 75 26.99 12.97 5.29
CA SER A 75 26.87 14.42 5.39
C SER A 75 26.51 15.02 4.04
N LEU A 76 25.60 16.01 4.04
CA LEU A 76 25.14 16.72 2.84
C LEU A 76 24.42 15.82 1.82
N THR A 77 23.94 14.67 2.25
CA THR A 77 23.22 13.72 1.40
C THR A 77 21.72 13.84 1.65
N PHE A 78 20.98 13.78 0.55
CA PHE A 78 19.54 13.66 0.51
C PHE A 78 19.21 12.38 -0.26
N LEU A 79 18.44 11.50 0.33
CA LEU A 79 17.94 10.31 -0.34
C LEU A 79 16.48 10.49 -0.72
N PHE A 80 16.15 10.11 -1.92
CA PHE A 80 14.79 10.03 -2.42
C PHE A 80 14.61 8.67 -3.08
N GLU A 81 13.61 7.92 -2.60
CA GLU A 81 13.31 6.60 -3.12
C GLU A 81 11.82 6.50 -3.44
N GLY A 82 11.51 5.82 -4.54
CA GLY A 82 10.16 5.49 -4.96
C GLY A 82 10.12 4.10 -5.56
N GLY A 83 9.06 3.37 -5.28
CA GLY A 83 8.85 2.01 -5.77
C GLY A 83 7.50 1.84 -6.42
N VAL A 84 7.48 1.08 -7.52
CA VAL A 84 6.28 0.58 -8.17
C VAL A 84 6.46 -0.90 -8.45
N SER A 85 5.42 -1.69 -8.26
CA SER A 85 5.44 -3.11 -8.60
C SER A 85 4.43 -3.45 -9.67
N LEU A 86 4.82 -4.38 -10.52
CA LEU A 86 3.97 -4.98 -11.54
C LEU A 86 3.81 -6.46 -11.18
N GLN A 87 2.58 -6.87 -10.93
CA GLN A 87 2.26 -8.25 -10.61
C GLN A 87 1.54 -8.90 -11.79
N ASN A 88 2.01 -10.07 -12.18
CA ASN A 88 1.32 -10.94 -13.13
C ASN A 88 1.03 -12.27 -12.45
N MET A 89 -0.24 -12.51 -12.14
CA MET A 89 -0.68 -13.68 -11.40
C MET A 89 -1.48 -14.62 -12.32
N ASN A 90 -1.08 -15.88 -12.36
CA ASN A 90 -1.83 -16.93 -13.03
C ASN A 90 -2.53 -17.79 -11.97
N ILE A 91 -3.84 -17.74 -11.94
CA ILE A 91 -4.68 -18.53 -11.04
C ILE A 91 -5.25 -19.69 -11.84
N SER A 92 -5.05 -20.90 -11.37
CA SER A 92 -5.63 -22.10 -11.99
C SER A 92 -6.34 -22.95 -10.94
N GLY A 93 -7.58 -23.34 -11.23
CA GLY A 93 -8.39 -24.20 -10.36
C GLY A 93 -9.65 -24.65 -11.07
N GLY A 94 -10.09 -25.90 -10.83
CA GLY A 94 -11.35 -26.41 -11.39
C GLY A 94 -11.44 -26.38 -12.92
N GLY A 95 -10.32 -26.45 -13.64
CA GLY A 95 -10.29 -26.36 -15.11
C GLY A 95 -10.31 -24.93 -15.67
N LEU A 96 -10.47 -23.92 -14.83
CA LEU A 96 -10.40 -22.50 -15.18
C LEU A 96 -8.95 -21.98 -15.02
N LYS A 97 -8.52 -21.16 -15.98
CA LYS A 97 -7.26 -20.40 -15.91
C LYS A 97 -7.58 -18.93 -16.03
N LEU A 98 -7.18 -18.18 -15.04
CA LEU A 98 -7.33 -16.73 -14.99
C LEU A 98 -5.94 -16.08 -14.91
N ASN A 99 -5.71 -15.06 -15.74
CA ASN A 99 -4.53 -14.22 -15.64
C ASN A 99 -4.95 -12.83 -15.13
N ALA A 100 -4.37 -12.42 -14.02
CA ALA A 100 -4.58 -11.09 -13.45
C ALA A 100 -3.27 -10.30 -13.50
N LYS A 101 -3.34 -9.07 -13.99
CA LYS A 101 -2.21 -8.13 -14.05
C LYS A 101 -2.56 -6.92 -13.22
N ASN A 102 -1.75 -6.66 -12.22
CA ASN A 102 -1.92 -5.52 -11.33
C ASN A 102 -0.66 -4.64 -11.38
N ALA A 103 -0.85 -3.35 -11.28
CA ALA A 103 0.20 -2.37 -11.08
C ALA A 103 -0.06 -1.69 -9.75
N SER A 104 0.91 -1.63 -8.87
CA SER A 104 0.75 -0.96 -7.60
C SER A 104 1.89 0.01 -7.31
N PHE A 105 1.54 1.09 -6.64
CA PHE A 105 2.47 1.98 -5.99
C PHE A 105 2.94 1.33 -4.69
N ASP A 106 4.25 1.21 -4.50
CA ASP A 106 4.81 0.54 -3.33
C ASP A 106 5.18 1.53 -2.23
N TYR A 107 5.91 2.58 -2.58
CA TYR A 107 6.31 3.61 -1.61
C TYR A 107 6.89 4.84 -2.30
N LEU A 108 6.88 5.94 -1.56
CA LEU A 108 7.63 7.16 -1.83
C LEU A 108 8.23 7.64 -0.53
N ALA A 109 9.54 7.82 -0.48
CA ALA A 109 10.20 8.23 0.75
C ALA A 109 11.36 9.19 0.49
N MET A 110 11.61 10.01 1.50
CA MET A 110 12.71 10.96 1.53
C MET A 110 13.43 10.83 2.86
N GLN A 111 14.75 10.94 2.83
CA GLN A 111 15.60 10.94 4.03
C GLN A 111 16.66 12.01 3.92
N PHE A 112 16.88 12.73 4.98
CA PHE A 112 17.86 13.82 5.03
C PHE A 112 18.48 13.94 6.42
N ARG A 113 19.72 14.42 6.43
CA ARG A 113 20.46 14.65 7.66
C ARG A 113 20.22 16.08 8.15
N LEU A 114 19.72 16.22 9.38
CA LEU A 114 19.52 17.51 10.01
C LEU A 114 20.76 18.00 10.75
N ALA A 115 21.48 17.09 11.39
CA ALA A 115 22.67 17.37 12.18
C ALA A 115 23.65 16.17 12.11
N PRO A 116 24.92 16.33 12.49
CA PRO A 116 25.87 15.22 12.53
C PRO A 116 25.43 14.02 13.37
N TRP A 117 24.52 14.25 14.30
CA TRP A 117 23.97 13.25 15.24
C TRP A 117 22.50 12.92 14.99
N MET A 118 21.81 13.57 14.04
CA MET A 118 20.37 13.42 13.80
C MET A 118 20.04 13.39 12.32
N ALA A 119 19.19 12.46 11.93
CA ALA A 119 18.59 12.37 10.61
C ALA A 119 17.09 12.10 10.70
N MET A 120 16.36 12.50 9.67
CA MET A 120 14.92 12.30 9.55
C MET A 120 14.57 11.61 8.23
N SER A 121 13.44 10.89 8.26
CA SER A 121 12.82 10.33 7.07
C SER A 121 11.32 10.57 7.10
N VAL A 122 10.76 10.82 5.92
CA VAL A 122 9.31 10.95 5.70
C VAL A 122 8.96 10.06 4.52
N GLY A 123 7.85 9.35 4.61
CA GLY A 123 7.41 8.51 3.51
C GLY A 123 5.93 8.23 3.51
N LEU A 124 5.49 7.79 2.34
CA LEU A 124 4.13 7.41 2.01
C LEU A 124 4.16 6.02 1.42
N LEU A 125 3.32 5.12 1.92
CA LEU A 125 3.25 3.74 1.45
C LEU A 125 1.86 3.14 1.70
N PRO A 126 1.41 2.17 0.90
CA PRO A 126 0.23 1.39 1.22
C PRO A 126 0.50 0.54 2.48
N TYR A 127 -0.50 0.42 3.32
CA TYR A 127 -0.45 -0.44 4.51
C TYR A 127 -1.14 -1.77 4.25
N SER A 128 -2.31 -1.73 3.61
CA SER A 128 -3.06 -2.94 3.25
C SER A 128 -3.88 -2.75 1.99
N ASN A 129 -4.22 -3.84 1.34
CA ASN A 129 -5.07 -3.87 0.16
C ASN A 129 -6.17 -4.91 0.33
N VAL A 130 -7.39 -4.54 -0.09
CA VAL A 130 -8.54 -5.43 -0.15
C VAL A 130 -9.04 -5.46 -1.58
N GLY A 131 -9.22 -6.67 -2.11
CA GLY A 131 -9.75 -6.84 -3.45
C GLY A 131 -10.18 -8.27 -3.69
N TYR A 132 -11.51 -8.50 -3.66
CA TYR A 132 -12.08 -9.81 -3.97
C TYR A 132 -13.47 -9.67 -4.53
N THR A 133 -13.83 -10.63 -5.38
CA THR A 133 -15.19 -10.87 -5.82
C THR A 133 -15.42 -12.37 -5.78
N VAL A 134 -16.30 -12.80 -4.88
CA VAL A 134 -16.67 -14.21 -4.72
C VAL A 134 -18.16 -14.33 -4.94
N SER A 135 -18.57 -15.23 -5.82
CA SER A 135 -19.98 -15.55 -6.08
C SER A 135 -20.24 -17.02 -5.78
N ASP A 136 -21.33 -17.25 -5.11
CA ASP A 136 -21.82 -18.59 -4.77
C ASP A 136 -23.29 -18.71 -5.19
N SER A 137 -23.64 -19.85 -5.81
CA SER A 137 -25.00 -20.15 -6.23
C SER A 137 -25.55 -21.29 -5.39
N GLN A 138 -26.67 -21.04 -4.77
CA GLN A 138 -27.36 -22.02 -3.91
C GLN A 138 -28.83 -22.19 -4.32
N THR A 139 -29.42 -23.31 -3.92
CA THR A 139 -30.82 -23.56 -4.14
C THR A 139 -31.50 -23.69 -2.77
N THR A 140 -32.57 -22.96 -2.57
CA THR A 140 -33.39 -23.05 -1.36
C THR A 140 -34.14 -24.41 -1.32
N ASP A 141 -34.53 -24.87 -0.13
CA ASP A 141 -35.31 -26.09 0.06
C ASP A 141 -36.60 -26.14 -0.78
N ASN A 142 -37.14 -25.01 -1.16
CA ASN A 142 -38.29 -24.84 -2.06
C ASN A 142 -37.93 -24.88 -3.56
N GLY A 143 -36.69 -25.22 -3.92
CA GLY A 143 -36.23 -25.32 -5.31
C GLY A 143 -35.92 -23.99 -6.01
N LEU A 144 -35.95 -22.87 -5.28
CA LEU A 144 -35.57 -21.55 -5.84
C LEU A 144 -34.04 -21.39 -5.82
N ALA A 145 -33.45 -21.21 -6.99
CA ALA A 145 -32.03 -20.87 -7.12
C ALA A 145 -31.80 -19.39 -6.75
N TYR A 146 -30.76 -19.10 -6.00
CA TYR A 146 -30.30 -17.75 -5.73
C TYR A 146 -28.78 -17.68 -5.78
N SER A 147 -28.27 -16.51 -6.15
CA SER A 147 -26.83 -16.25 -6.19
C SER A 147 -26.47 -15.21 -5.13
N ARG A 148 -25.42 -15.49 -4.38
CA ARG A 148 -24.81 -14.55 -3.43
C ARG A 148 -23.51 -14.03 -4.03
N SER A 149 -23.31 -12.74 -3.95
CA SER A 149 -22.07 -12.08 -4.34
C SER A 149 -21.48 -11.36 -3.14
N PHE A 150 -20.19 -11.54 -2.93
CA PHE A 150 -19.40 -10.88 -1.90
C PHE A 150 -18.28 -10.15 -2.60
N THR A 151 -18.28 -8.83 -2.49
CA THR A 151 -17.26 -7.97 -3.09
C THR A 151 -16.60 -7.14 -2.00
N GLY A 152 -15.30 -7.02 -2.05
CA GLY A 152 -14.56 -6.12 -1.19
C GLY A 152 -13.52 -5.37 -2.00
N ASP A 153 -13.43 -4.07 -1.73
CA ASP A 153 -12.53 -3.13 -2.39
C ASP A 153 -11.95 -2.16 -1.38
N GLY A 154 -10.78 -1.57 -1.73
CA GLY A 154 -10.15 -0.53 -0.96
C GLY A 154 -8.87 -0.96 -0.29
N GLY A 155 -8.46 -0.20 0.73
CA GLY A 155 -7.23 -0.45 1.47
C GLY A 155 -6.84 0.72 2.35
N LEU A 156 -5.79 0.51 3.11
CA LEU A 156 -5.24 1.52 4.00
C LEU A 156 -3.88 2.00 3.49
N HIS A 157 -3.66 3.29 3.63
CA HIS A 157 -2.41 3.96 3.34
C HIS A 157 -1.77 4.45 4.64
N GLN A 158 -0.47 4.58 4.64
CA GLN A 158 0.33 5.02 5.76
C GLN A 158 1.27 6.14 5.32
N MET A 159 1.26 7.22 6.06
CA MET A 159 2.33 8.22 6.03
C MET A 159 3.12 8.12 7.32
N TYR A 160 4.44 8.09 7.23
CA TYR A 160 5.29 8.10 8.41
C TYR A 160 6.24 9.30 8.40
N VAL A 161 6.56 9.74 9.60
CA VAL A 161 7.65 10.67 9.88
C VAL A 161 8.52 10.01 10.94
N GLY A 162 9.79 9.89 10.64
CA GLY A 162 10.74 9.23 11.52
C GLY A 162 11.97 10.07 11.81
N ALA A 163 12.54 9.85 12.97
CA ALA A 163 13.79 10.46 13.39
C ALA A 163 14.73 9.41 14.00
N GLY A 164 15.99 9.52 13.63
CA GLY A 164 17.08 8.74 14.22
C GLY A 164 18.10 9.67 14.86
N VAL A 165 18.58 9.29 16.02
CA VAL A 165 19.55 10.05 16.82
C VAL A 165 20.73 9.14 17.21
N LYS A 166 21.93 9.62 16.95
CA LYS A 166 23.16 8.97 17.41
C LYS A 166 23.46 9.42 18.86
N VAL A 167 23.21 8.54 19.82
CA VAL A 167 23.43 8.84 21.24
C VAL A 167 24.88 8.64 21.63
N LEU A 168 25.51 7.57 21.14
CA LEU A 168 26.92 7.27 21.33
C LEU A 168 27.56 6.94 19.99
N LYS A 169 28.91 6.83 19.97
CA LYS A 169 29.65 6.48 18.73
C LYS A 169 29.10 5.23 18.05
N ASN A 170 28.65 4.24 18.84
CA ASN A 170 28.17 2.94 18.36
C ASN A 170 26.70 2.67 18.68
N LEU A 171 25.97 3.65 19.24
CA LEU A 171 24.56 3.51 19.59
C LEU A 171 23.72 4.60 18.93
N SER A 172 22.75 4.17 18.15
CA SER A 172 21.71 5.04 17.58
C SER A 172 20.34 4.54 18.02
N VAL A 173 19.45 5.47 18.28
CA VAL A 173 18.05 5.22 18.62
C VAL A 173 17.17 5.96 17.62
N GLY A 174 16.05 5.38 17.26
CA GLY A 174 15.12 6.01 16.34
C GLY A 174 13.69 5.67 16.66
N VAL A 175 12.79 6.52 16.18
CA VAL A 175 11.35 6.39 16.31
C VAL A 175 10.66 6.83 15.03
N ASN A 176 9.59 6.14 14.67
CA ASN A 176 8.65 6.54 13.63
C ASN A 176 7.28 6.81 14.26
N ALA A 177 6.62 7.86 13.80
CA ALA A 177 5.21 8.11 14.02
C ALA A 177 4.49 7.95 12.67
N SER A 178 3.40 7.20 12.67
CA SER A 178 2.65 6.91 11.45
C SER A 178 1.20 7.33 11.59
N TYR A 179 0.66 7.90 10.51
CA TYR A 179 -0.75 8.20 10.34
C TYR A 179 -1.33 7.29 9.27
N PHE A 180 -2.46 6.66 9.58
CA PHE A 180 -3.16 5.76 8.68
C PHE A 180 -4.44 6.40 8.19
N TRP A 181 -4.77 6.20 6.90
CA TRP A 181 -6.04 6.61 6.31
C TRP A 181 -6.41 5.65 5.18
N GLY A 182 -7.66 5.68 4.77
CA GLY A 182 -8.22 4.86 3.69
C GLY A 182 -9.54 4.24 4.13
N ASP A 183 -10.20 3.61 3.17
CA ASP A 183 -11.51 3.00 3.33
C ASP A 183 -11.49 1.56 2.83
N ILE A 184 -12.25 0.71 3.49
CA ILE A 184 -12.47 -0.68 3.09
C ILE A 184 -13.97 -0.88 2.98
N THR A 185 -14.44 -1.06 1.76
CA THR A 185 -15.86 -1.30 1.45
C THR A 185 -16.09 -2.79 1.23
N ARG A 186 -17.06 -3.35 1.93
CA ARG A 186 -17.49 -4.75 1.76
C ARG A 186 -18.97 -4.79 1.46
N THR A 187 -19.31 -5.30 0.28
CA THR A 187 -20.68 -5.37 -0.21
C THR A 187 -21.12 -6.82 -0.30
N ARG A 188 -22.32 -7.11 0.20
CA ARG A 188 -22.98 -8.41 0.04
C ARG A 188 -24.23 -8.20 -0.79
N GLY A 189 -24.36 -8.94 -1.88
CA GLY A 189 -25.52 -8.92 -2.74
C GLY A 189 -26.19 -10.29 -2.78
N MET A 190 -27.54 -10.31 -2.80
CA MET A 190 -28.34 -11.51 -3.11
C MET A 190 -29.16 -11.24 -4.36
N PHE A 191 -29.11 -12.17 -5.28
CA PHE A 191 -29.84 -12.10 -6.54
C PHE A 191 -30.75 -13.33 -6.69
N TYR A 192 -32.06 -13.07 -6.89
CA TYR A 192 -33.06 -14.09 -7.16
C TYR A 192 -33.44 -14.02 -8.64
N PRO A 193 -33.21 -15.07 -9.44
CA PRO A 193 -33.67 -15.11 -10.83
C PRO A 193 -35.18 -14.96 -10.90
N GLY A 194 -35.66 -13.97 -11.70
CA GLY A 194 -37.08 -13.69 -11.84
C GLY A 194 -37.67 -12.61 -10.93
N THR A 195 -36.88 -12.01 -10.07
CA THR A 195 -37.26 -10.87 -9.22
C THR A 195 -36.30 -9.72 -9.44
N SER A 196 -36.82 -8.50 -9.57
CA SER A 196 -36.01 -7.27 -9.69
C SER A 196 -35.46 -6.80 -8.34
N SER A 197 -35.50 -7.61 -7.31
CA SER A 197 -35.06 -7.26 -5.96
C SER A 197 -33.58 -7.52 -5.81
N TYR A 198 -32.83 -6.46 -5.56
CA TYR A 198 -31.42 -6.46 -5.21
C TYR A 198 -31.31 -5.93 -3.79
N ASP A 199 -30.90 -6.79 -2.85
CA ASP A 199 -30.53 -6.37 -1.49
C ASP A 199 -29.01 -6.25 -1.40
N SER A 200 -28.51 -5.03 -1.17
CA SER A 200 -27.11 -4.78 -0.88
C SER A 200 -26.96 -4.26 0.54
N TYR A 201 -26.05 -4.84 1.30
CA TYR A 201 -25.62 -4.34 2.61
C TYR A 201 -24.17 -3.87 2.53
N GLN A 202 -23.92 -2.65 3.02
CA GLN A 202 -22.59 -2.10 3.25
C GLN A 202 -22.09 -2.39 4.65
#